data_85a42c994e80efd3029410dc9083b629
#
_entry.id   85a42c994e80efd3029410dc9083b629
#
_cell.length_a   1.000
_cell.length_b   1.000
_cell.length_c   1.000
_cell.angle_alpha   90.00
_cell.angle_beta   90.00
_cell.angle_gamma   90.00
#
_symmetry.space_group_name_H-M   'P 1'
#
loop_
_entity.id
_entity.type
_entity.pdbx_description
1 polymer ?
#
loop_
_entity_poly.entity_id
_entity_poly.type
_entity_poly.pdbx_seq_one_letter_code
_entity_poly.pdbx_strand_id
1 'polypeptide(L)'
;RLVGSEMCIRDRYMYMTALDDPTHVIAAPAGYTLAPVGEERVGDVSNVLFSNGWVADDDGRVLLYYASSDTRMHVAESTVDKLIDYCMNTSPDGLTTSASVGTLDRIIDANLPFITDEDR
;
A
#
# COMPACT_ATOMS: atom_id res chain seq x y z
N ARG A 1 -19.60 -1.19 -2.51
CA ARG A 1 -19.37 -1.23 -3.97
C ARG A 1 -18.74 0.06 -4.41
N LEU A 2 -17.53 0.01 -4.90
CA LEU A 2 -16.92 1.13 -5.63
C LEU A 2 -17.49 1.16 -7.04
N VAL A 3 -17.88 2.33 -7.51
CA VAL A 3 -18.49 2.54 -8.82
C VAL A 3 -17.83 3.74 -9.49
N GLY A 4 -17.51 3.63 -10.75
CA GLY A 4 -16.94 4.70 -11.57
C GLY A 4 -15.43 4.67 -11.64
N SER A 5 -14.84 5.80 -12.02
CA SER A 5 -13.39 5.96 -12.21
C SER A 5 -12.55 5.71 -10.94
N GLU A 6 -13.17 5.77 -9.77
CA GLU A 6 -12.50 5.49 -8.50
C GLU A 6 -12.00 4.06 -8.38
N MET A 7 -12.62 3.11 -9.07
CA MET A 7 -12.16 1.72 -9.11
C MET A 7 -10.80 1.55 -9.80
N CYS A 8 -10.34 2.55 -10.52
CA CYS A 8 -9.07 2.54 -11.23
C CYS A 8 -7.92 3.16 -10.44
N ILE A 9 -8.17 3.68 -9.23
CA ILE A 9 -7.11 4.20 -8.37
C ILE A 9 -6.24 3.04 -7.92
N ARG A 10 -4.95 3.09 -8.27
CA ARG A 10 -3.98 2.06 -7.93
C ARG A 10 -2.70 2.70 -7.43
N ASP A 11 -2.55 2.70 -6.12
CA ASP A 11 -1.36 3.15 -5.43
C ASP A 11 -0.43 1.96 -5.15
N ARG A 12 0.81 2.23 -4.79
CA ARG A 12 1.78 1.22 -4.41
C ARG A 12 2.11 1.29 -2.94
N TYR A 13 2.02 0.14 -2.30
CA TYR A 13 2.38 -0.08 -0.91
C TYR A 13 3.73 -0.78 -0.85
N MET A 14 4.42 -0.59 0.26
CA MET A 14 5.68 -1.27 0.54
C MET A 14 5.54 -2.09 1.81
N TYR A 15 6.21 -3.21 1.86
CA TYR A 15 6.37 -4.00 3.06
C TYR A 15 7.76 -4.63 3.05
N MET A 16 8.22 -5.04 4.21
CA MET A 16 9.52 -5.68 4.38
C MET A 16 9.33 -7.09 4.91
N THR A 17 10.05 -8.04 4.34
CA THR A 17 10.04 -9.44 4.75
C THR A 17 11.39 -9.86 5.34
N ALA A 18 11.40 -10.96 6.06
CA ALA A 18 12.64 -11.61 6.47
C ALA A 18 13.41 -12.08 5.22
N LEU A 19 14.74 -12.02 5.31
CA LEU A 19 15.61 -12.39 4.19
C LEU A 19 15.61 -13.91 3.92
N ASP A 20 15.54 -14.68 4.96
CA ASP A 20 15.54 -16.16 4.96
C ASP A 20 14.13 -16.75 4.81
N ASP A 21 13.09 -15.97 5.08
CA ASP A 21 11.69 -16.36 4.91
C ASP A 21 10.86 -15.21 4.33
N PRO A 22 10.71 -15.13 3.01
CA PRO A 22 9.96 -14.05 2.37
C PRO A 22 8.44 -14.10 2.63
N THR A 23 7.94 -15.15 3.26
CA THR A 23 6.54 -15.22 3.71
C THR A 23 6.32 -14.53 5.05
N HIS A 24 7.38 -14.27 5.79
CA HIS A 24 7.35 -13.58 7.06
C HIS A 24 7.49 -12.07 6.86
N VAL A 25 6.38 -11.34 6.99
CA VAL A 25 6.36 -9.87 6.92
C VAL A 25 6.85 -9.30 8.25
N ILE A 26 7.94 -8.53 8.19
CA ILE A 26 8.54 -7.86 9.35
C ILE A 26 7.88 -6.51 9.61
N ALA A 27 7.61 -5.76 8.56
CA ALA A 27 7.02 -4.42 8.66
C ALA A 27 6.14 -4.13 7.44
N ALA A 28 4.99 -3.49 7.69
CA ALA A 28 4.04 -3.04 6.69
C ALA A 28 3.55 -1.64 7.09
N PRO A 29 4.22 -0.58 6.63
CA PRO A 29 3.88 0.79 6.98
C PRO A 29 2.51 1.19 6.44
N ALA A 30 1.86 2.11 7.14
CA ALA A 30 0.61 2.71 6.70
C ALA A 30 0.79 3.58 5.46
N GLY A 31 -0.26 3.65 4.66
CA GLY A 31 -0.32 4.49 3.48
C GLY A 31 0.43 3.94 2.28
N TYR A 32 0.37 4.69 1.21
CA TYR A 32 1.03 4.33 -0.05
C TYR A 32 2.45 4.92 -0.12
N THR A 33 3.35 4.17 -0.70
CA THR A 33 4.72 4.63 -0.99
C THR A 33 4.77 5.48 -2.25
N LEU A 34 4.00 5.11 -3.26
CA LEU A 34 3.88 5.82 -4.54
C LEU A 34 2.40 5.90 -4.93
N ALA A 35 1.98 7.10 -5.32
CA ALA A 35 0.68 7.37 -5.92
C ALA A 35 0.84 8.38 -7.04
N PRO A 36 -0.01 8.38 -8.06
CA PRO A 36 0.06 9.35 -9.14
C PRO A 36 -0.24 10.76 -8.63
N VAL A 37 0.56 11.75 -9.02
CA VAL A 37 0.41 13.16 -8.62
C VAL A 37 0.31 14.08 -9.83
N GLY A 38 -0.47 15.15 -9.70
CA GLY A 38 -0.60 16.14 -10.75
C GLY A 38 -1.02 15.54 -12.10
N GLU A 39 -0.22 15.77 -13.12
CA GLU A 39 -0.46 15.28 -14.48
C GLU A 39 -0.35 13.76 -14.63
N GLU A 40 0.31 13.09 -13.70
CA GLU A 40 0.37 11.63 -13.68
C GLU A 40 -1.01 10.97 -13.47
N ARG A 41 -1.98 11.74 -12.98
CA ARG A 41 -3.35 11.27 -12.75
C ARG A 41 -4.19 11.16 -14.01
N VAL A 42 -3.71 11.67 -15.13
CA VAL A 42 -4.47 11.77 -16.38
C VAL A 42 -3.77 10.98 -17.47
N GLY A 43 -4.51 10.09 -18.12
CA GLY A 43 -4.04 9.25 -19.22
C GLY A 43 -5.11 8.28 -19.66
N ASP A 44 -4.73 7.23 -20.36
CA ASP A 44 -5.64 6.19 -20.87
C ASP A 44 -6.42 5.53 -19.72
N VAL A 45 -5.76 5.28 -18.59
CA VAL A 45 -6.40 4.83 -17.36
C VAL A 45 -6.01 5.76 -16.22
N SER A 46 -6.92 6.68 -15.89
CA SER A 46 -6.67 7.72 -14.88
C SER A 46 -6.42 7.15 -13.48
N ASN A 47 -5.54 7.83 -12.71
CA ASN A 47 -5.20 7.50 -11.32
C ASN A 47 -4.61 6.10 -11.12
N VAL A 48 -3.91 5.57 -12.11
CA VAL A 48 -3.22 4.28 -12.02
C VAL A 48 -1.72 4.50 -11.96
N LEU A 49 -1.05 3.77 -11.08
CA LEU A 49 0.39 3.67 -11.02
C LEU A 49 0.82 2.21 -11.06
N PHE A 50 1.74 1.90 -11.96
CA PHE A 50 2.33 0.58 -12.12
C PHE A 50 3.82 0.62 -11.84
N SER A 51 4.30 -0.18 -10.88
CA SER A 51 5.74 -0.40 -10.69
C SER A 51 6.23 -1.46 -11.68
N ASN A 52 7.27 -1.11 -12.44
CA ASN A 52 7.81 -1.96 -13.48
C ASN A 52 9.08 -2.70 -13.07
N GLY A 53 9.81 -2.16 -12.11
CA GLY A 53 11.00 -2.80 -11.58
C GLY A 53 11.81 -1.87 -10.69
N TRP A 54 12.68 -2.47 -9.90
CA TRP A 54 13.61 -1.79 -9.03
C TRP A 54 15.03 -2.19 -9.41
N VAL A 55 15.91 -1.23 -9.43
CA VAL A 55 17.35 -1.44 -9.58
C VAL A 55 18.03 -0.81 -8.38
N ALA A 56 18.86 -1.59 -7.70
CA ALA A 56 19.69 -1.10 -6.61
C ALA A 56 21.14 -1.12 -7.05
N ASP A 57 21.84 -0.04 -6.80
CA ASP A 57 23.29 0.09 -7.03
C ASP A 57 24.07 -0.35 -5.79
N ASP A 58 25.36 -0.64 -5.96
CA ASP A 58 26.26 -1.07 -4.88
C ASP A 58 26.45 0.02 -3.80
N ASP A 59 26.19 1.28 -4.12
CA ASP A 59 26.22 2.42 -3.19
C ASP A 59 24.93 2.56 -2.38
N GLY A 60 23.96 1.66 -2.57
CA GLY A 60 22.68 1.66 -1.87
C GLY A 60 21.62 2.58 -2.47
N ARG A 61 21.88 3.19 -3.64
CA ARG A 61 20.86 3.93 -4.39
C ARG A 61 19.85 2.97 -5.01
N VAL A 62 18.58 3.34 -4.96
CA VAL A 62 17.46 2.55 -5.51
C VAL A 62 16.70 3.39 -6.52
N LEU A 63 16.56 2.86 -7.72
CA LEU A 63 15.77 3.43 -8.81
C LEU A 63 14.50 2.59 -8.98
N LEU A 64 13.34 3.23 -8.81
CA LEU A 64 12.02 2.60 -9.02
C LEU A 64 11.46 3.09 -10.34
N TYR A 65 11.35 2.20 -11.29
CA TYR A 65 10.69 2.48 -12.56
C TYR A 65 9.20 2.23 -12.44
N TYR A 66 8.39 3.22 -12.82
CA TYR A 66 6.95 3.10 -12.77
C TYR A 66 6.27 3.77 -13.97
N ALA A 67 5.07 3.33 -14.28
CA ALA A 67 4.20 3.95 -15.26
C ALA A 67 3.04 4.64 -14.57
N SER A 68 2.61 5.78 -15.08
CA SER A 68 1.43 6.49 -14.62
C SER A 68 0.35 6.56 -15.70
N SER A 69 -0.89 6.26 -15.29
CA SER A 69 -2.11 6.36 -16.09
C SER A 69 -2.01 5.69 -17.48
N ASP A 70 -1.23 4.61 -17.58
CA ASP A 70 -0.92 3.83 -18.80
C ASP A 70 -0.39 4.67 -19.97
N THR A 71 0.17 5.84 -19.67
CA THR A 71 0.57 6.82 -20.69
C THR A 71 2.04 7.22 -20.59
N ARG A 72 2.61 7.26 -19.38
CA ARG A 72 3.94 7.81 -19.13
C ARG A 72 4.78 6.86 -18.29
N MET A 73 6.10 6.88 -18.59
CA MET A 73 7.12 6.17 -17.81
C MET A 73 7.91 7.17 -16.96
N HIS A 74 8.16 6.79 -15.72
CA HIS A 74 8.88 7.60 -14.75
C HIS A 74 9.92 6.77 -14.01
N VAL A 75 10.82 7.46 -13.34
CA VAL A 75 11.73 6.87 -12.37
C VAL A 75 11.72 7.69 -11.09
N ALA A 76 11.52 7.03 -9.97
CA ALA A 76 11.71 7.60 -8.65
C ALA A 76 13.04 7.12 -8.07
N GLU A 77 13.73 7.99 -7.36
CA GLU A 77 15.01 7.67 -6.71
C GLU A 77 14.86 7.68 -5.19
N SER A 78 15.47 6.70 -4.55
CA SER A 78 15.57 6.59 -3.11
C SER A 78 16.89 5.93 -2.72
N THR A 79 17.03 5.56 -1.45
CA THR A 79 18.13 4.73 -0.97
C THR A 79 17.58 3.58 -0.13
N VAL A 80 18.35 2.48 -0.04
CA VAL A 80 18.01 1.34 0.79
C VAL A 80 17.73 1.77 2.24
N ASP A 81 18.59 2.62 2.80
CA ASP A 81 18.44 3.11 4.17
C ASP A 81 17.13 3.88 4.39
N LYS A 82 16.76 4.75 3.44
CA LYS A 82 15.48 5.48 3.53
C LYS A 82 14.27 4.56 3.43
N LEU A 83 14.34 3.54 2.59
CA LEU A 83 13.26 2.58 2.42
C LEU A 83 13.10 1.70 3.67
N ILE A 84 14.21 1.28 4.28
CA ILE A 84 14.21 0.55 5.55
C ILE A 84 13.66 1.44 6.67
N ASP A 85 14.16 2.67 6.77
CA ASP A 85 13.69 3.63 7.78
C ASP A 85 12.18 3.87 7.67
N TYR A 86 11.68 4.07 6.46
CA TYR A 86 10.24 4.20 6.19
C TYR A 86 9.46 2.96 6.66
N CYS A 87 9.92 1.76 6.31
CA CYS A 87 9.25 0.52 6.70
C CYS A 87 9.24 0.30 8.22
N MET A 88 10.36 0.58 8.89
CA MET A 88 10.53 0.27 10.31
C MET A 88 9.93 1.32 11.24
N ASN A 89 9.93 2.58 10.82
CA ASN A 89 9.57 3.72 11.68
C ASN A 89 8.23 4.38 11.32
N THR A 90 7.56 3.90 10.26
CA THR A 90 6.18 4.30 9.96
C THR A 90 5.21 3.33 10.63
N SER A 91 4.23 3.85 11.34
CA SER A 91 3.22 3.03 12.00
C SER A 91 2.49 2.12 11.01
N PRO A 92 2.17 0.88 11.39
CA PRO A 92 1.40 -0.03 10.54
C PRO A 92 -0.02 0.51 10.32
N ASP A 93 -0.57 0.22 9.14
CA ASP A 93 -1.96 0.53 8.84
C ASP A 93 -2.88 -0.48 9.54
N GLY A 94 -3.65 0.01 10.52
CA GLY A 94 -4.67 -0.78 11.18
C GLY A 94 -5.87 -1.15 10.29
N LEU A 95 -5.93 -0.57 9.08
CA LEU A 95 -6.97 -0.82 8.09
C LEU A 95 -6.53 -1.77 6.96
N THR A 96 -5.41 -2.47 7.10
CA THR A 96 -5.08 -3.59 6.19
C THR A 96 -6.16 -4.65 6.28
N THR A 97 -6.42 -5.37 5.19
CA THR A 97 -7.57 -6.28 5.08
C THR A 97 -7.72 -7.22 6.27
N SER A 98 -6.65 -7.91 6.67
CA SER A 98 -6.70 -8.82 7.83
C SER A 98 -6.85 -8.09 9.16
N ALA A 99 -6.21 -6.94 9.34
CA ALA A 99 -6.35 -6.14 10.55
C ALA A 99 -7.73 -5.48 10.65
N SER A 100 -8.32 -5.07 9.52
CA SER A 100 -9.69 -4.55 9.47
C SER A 100 -10.69 -5.62 9.87
N VAL A 101 -10.58 -6.84 9.34
CA VAL A 101 -11.45 -7.96 9.72
C VAL A 101 -11.33 -8.24 11.21
N GLY A 102 -10.13 -8.42 11.72
CA GLY A 102 -9.92 -8.66 13.16
C GLY A 102 -10.37 -7.50 14.06
N THR A 103 -10.41 -6.28 13.55
CA THR A 103 -10.96 -5.13 14.28
C THR A 103 -12.49 -5.17 14.27
N LEU A 104 -13.11 -5.48 13.13
CA LEU A 104 -14.56 -5.64 13.02
C LEU A 104 -15.06 -6.79 13.89
N ASP A 105 -14.37 -7.94 13.85
CA ASP A 105 -14.72 -9.09 14.71
C ASP A 105 -14.71 -8.70 16.19
N ARG A 106 -13.66 -8.02 16.66
CA ARG A 106 -13.60 -7.55 18.06
C ARG A 106 -14.72 -6.56 18.40
N ILE A 107 -15.10 -5.69 17.48
CA ILE A 107 -16.20 -4.75 17.67
C ILE A 107 -17.53 -5.50 17.73
N ILE A 108 -17.74 -6.46 16.85
CA ILE A 108 -18.92 -7.31 16.82
C ILE A 108 -19.05 -8.06 18.15
N ASP A 109 -18.00 -8.78 18.56
CA ASP A 109 -17.97 -9.56 19.80
C ASP A 109 -18.24 -8.69 21.03
N ALA A 110 -17.68 -7.48 21.07
CA ALA A 110 -17.91 -6.53 22.17
C ALA A 110 -19.35 -6.03 22.24
N ASN A 111 -20.07 -6.01 21.13
CA ASN A 111 -21.45 -5.53 21.04
C ASN A 111 -22.50 -6.64 21.10
N LEU A 112 -22.14 -7.89 20.86
CA LEU A 112 -23.05 -9.04 20.93
C LEU A 112 -23.94 -9.06 22.20
N PRO A 113 -23.42 -8.74 23.41
CA PRO A 113 -24.22 -8.74 24.64
C PRO A 113 -25.32 -7.66 24.67
N PHE A 114 -25.22 -6.66 23.78
CA PHE A 114 -26.17 -5.53 23.74
C PHE A 114 -27.19 -5.64 22.61
N ILE A 115 -27.03 -6.65 21.73
CA ILE A 115 -27.96 -6.90 20.63
C ILE A 115 -29.17 -7.70 21.20
N THR A 116 -30.36 -7.15 21.05
CA THR A 116 -31.59 -7.77 21.43
C THR A 116 -32.21 -8.51 20.24
N ASP A 117 -33.21 -9.37 20.51
CA ASP A 117 -33.96 -10.09 19.45
C ASP A 117 -34.77 -9.14 18.55
N GLU A 118 -34.99 -7.90 18.97
CA GLU A 118 -35.65 -6.85 18.18
C GLU A 118 -34.69 -6.22 17.14
N ASP A 119 -33.38 -6.41 17.29
CA ASP A 119 -32.33 -5.88 16.39
C ASP A 119 -31.94 -6.90 15.30
N ARG A 120 -32.55 -8.08 15.27
CA ARG A 120 -32.30 -9.16 14.31
C ARG A 120 -33.43 -9.22 13.28
#